data_5b475a94f97ee2f44056871ccc909587
#
_entry.id   5b475a94f97ee2f44056871ccc909587
#
_cell.length_a   1.000
_cell.length_b   1.000
_cell.length_c   1.000
_cell.angle_alpha   90.00
_cell.angle_beta   90.00
_cell.angle_gamma   90.00
#
_symmetry.space_group_name_H-M   'P 1'
#
loop_
_entity.id
_entity.type
_entity.pdbx_description
1 polymer ?
#
loop_
_entity_poly.entity_id
_entity_poly.type
_entity_poly.pdbx_seq_one_letter_code
_entity_poly.pdbx_strand_id
1 'polypeptide(L)'
;MSHVGHISLKSKPGSFKKVCDRYHQFAEQVMAHHPDLHDVIIFGNQAQNNIEGFGIWENAADAASLEGTADFAAFLNDIQGDLAEPIQRNDLLVFYRMNPKA
;
A
#
# COMPACT_ATOMS: atom_id res chain seq x y z
N MET A 1 10.19 -17.65 0.19
CA MET A 1 10.43 -16.22 0.54
C MET A 1 9.10 -15.48 0.53
N SER A 2 8.95 -14.53 1.44
CA SER A 2 7.74 -13.73 1.46
C SER A 2 7.68 -12.80 0.26
N HIS A 3 6.47 -12.53 -0.19
CA HIS A 3 6.20 -11.61 -1.29
C HIS A 3 6.00 -10.18 -0.77
N VAL A 4 6.52 -9.20 -1.48
CA VAL A 4 6.30 -7.79 -1.16
C VAL A 4 5.48 -7.16 -2.28
N GLY A 5 4.31 -6.65 -1.93
CA GLY A 5 3.53 -5.78 -2.81
C GLY A 5 3.90 -4.34 -2.52
N HIS A 6 4.39 -3.62 -3.53
CA HIS A 6 4.80 -2.23 -3.39
C HIS A 6 3.91 -1.33 -4.24
N ILE A 7 3.42 -0.26 -3.63
CA ILE A 7 2.63 0.77 -4.32
C ILE A 7 3.32 2.10 -4.13
N SER A 8 3.49 2.85 -5.24
CA SER A 8 4.00 4.21 -5.22
C SER A 8 2.91 5.15 -5.71
N LEU A 9 2.60 6.16 -4.91
CA LEU A 9 1.57 7.16 -5.20
C LEU A 9 2.19 8.55 -5.21
N LYS A 10 1.71 9.39 -6.12
CA LYS A 10 2.06 10.81 -6.13
C LYS A 10 0.79 11.62 -6.01
N SER A 11 0.65 12.34 -4.90
CA SER A 11 -0.53 13.17 -4.68
C SER A 11 -0.40 14.51 -5.39
N LYS A 12 -1.54 15.12 -5.70
CA LYS A 12 -1.58 16.52 -6.13
C LYS A 12 -1.18 17.43 -4.96
N PRO A 13 -0.63 18.62 -5.23
CA PRO A 13 -0.40 19.60 -4.18
C PRO A 13 -1.67 19.85 -3.37
N GLY A 14 -1.55 19.80 -2.04
CA GLY A 14 -2.69 19.98 -1.15
C GLY A 14 -3.49 18.71 -0.85
N SER A 15 -3.24 17.61 -1.55
CA SER A 15 -3.98 16.36 -1.34
C SER A 15 -3.19 15.29 -0.58
N PHE A 16 -1.96 15.57 -0.18
CA PHE A 16 -1.09 14.57 0.47
C PHE A 16 -1.74 13.94 1.69
N LYS A 17 -2.23 14.77 2.62
CA LYS A 17 -2.83 14.27 3.85
C LYS A 17 -4.07 13.41 3.56
N LYS A 18 -4.91 13.84 2.65
CA LYS A 18 -6.12 13.11 2.29
C LYS A 18 -5.79 11.72 1.74
N VAL A 19 -4.81 11.63 0.84
CA VAL A 19 -4.38 10.36 0.28
C VAL A 19 -3.78 9.46 1.36
N CYS A 20 -2.91 10.01 2.22
CA CYS A 20 -2.33 9.26 3.33
C CYS A 20 -3.41 8.71 4.27
N ASP A 21 -4.36 9.55 4.67
CA ASP A 21 -5.42 9.16 5.59
C ASP A 21 -6.30 8.07 4.98
N ARG A 22 -6.61 8.18 3.70
CA ARG A 22 -7.42 7.19 3.03
C ARG A 22 -6.69 5.86 2.85
N TYR A 23 -5.39 5.90 2.58
CA TYR A 23 -4.57 4.69 2.49
C TYR A 23 -4.46 4.01 3.85
N HIS A 24 -4.23 4.78 4.90
CA HIS A 24 -4.20 4.28 6.26
C HIS A 24 -5.53 3.60 6.63
N GLN A 25 -6.65 4.23 6.30
CA GLN A 25 -7.98 3.68 6.55
C GLN A 25 -8.16 2.34 5.82
N PHE A 26 -7.76 2.27 4.55
CA PHE A 26 -7.83 1.03 3.79
C PHE A 26 -6.99 -0.08 4.42
N ALA A 27 -5.79 0.27 4.86
CA ALA A 27 -4.91 -0.71 5.52
C ALA A 27 -5.55 -1.27 6.79
N GLU A 28 -6.11 -0.41 7.63
CA GLU A 28 -6.73 -0.86 8.89
C GLU A 28 -8.06 -1.59 8.69
N GLN A 29 -8.89 -1.13 7.77
CA GLN A 29 -10.24 -1.67 7.60
C GLN A 29 -10.30 -2.89 6.69
N VAL A 30 -9.38 -3.01 5.75
CA VAL A 30 -9.40 -4.07 4.76
C VAL A 30 -8.18 -4.97 4.87
N MET A 31 -6.97 -4.42 4.72
CA MET A 31 -5.75 -5.22 4.67
C MET A 31 -5.48 -5.97 5.98
N ALA A 32 -5.73 -5.33 7.11
CA ALA A 32 -5.47 -5.90 8.44
C ALA A 32 -6.26 -7.19 8.70
N HIS A 33 -7.32 -7.43 7.96
CA HIS A 33 -8.15 -8.63 8.13
C HIS A 33 -7.74 -9.79 7.24
N HIS A 34 -6.74 -9.60 6.38
CA HIS A 34 -6.27 -10.66 5.50
C HIS A 34 -5.32 -11.59 6.28
N PRO A 35 -5.62 -12.90 6.36
CA PRO A 35 -4.85 -13.82 7.21
C PRO A 35 -3.39 -14.01 6.78
N ASP A 36 -3.08 -13.80 5.52
CA ASP A 36 -1.75 -14.03 4.98
C ASP A 36 -0.91 -12.75 4.81
N LEU A 37 -1.41 -11.64 5.35
CA LEU A 37 -0.65 -10.39 5.40
C LEU A 37 0.16 -10.36 6.69
N HIS A 38 1.48 -10.21 6.57
CA HIS A 38 2.39 -10.22 7.71
C HIS A 38 2.72 -8.83 8.22
N ASP A 39 2.78 -7.85 7.30
CA ASP A 39 3.24 -6.51 7.67
C ASP A 39 2.79 -5.50 6.64
N VAL A 40 2.58 -4.25 7.08
CA VAL A 40 2.29 -3.12 6.21
C VAL A 40 3.07 -1.91 6.72
N ILE A 41 3.74 -1.22 5.80
CA ILE A 41 4.42 0.03 6.10
C ILE A 41 4.00 1.05 5.05
N ILE A 42 3.49 2.19 5.51
CA ILE A 42 3.15 3.32 4.64
C ILE A 42 4.04 4.48 5.04
N PHE A 43 4.78 5.01 4.09
CA PHE A 43 5.72 6.09 4.35
C PHE A 43 5.82 6.98 3.13
N GLY A 44 6.58 8.07 3.24
CA GLY A 44 6.72 8.97 2.11
C GLY A 44 7.38 10.28 2.47
N ASN A 45 7.28 11.24 1.55
CA ASN A 45 7.85 12.57 1.69
C ASN A 45 6.82 13.61 1.29
N GLN A 46 6.32 14.36 2.28
CA GLN A 46 5.27 15.35 2.04
C GLN A 46 5.74 16.48 1.12
N ALA A 47 7.00 16.91 1.25
CA ALA A 47 7.52 17.99 0.41
C ALA A 47 7.51 17.62 -1.08
N GLN A 48 7.59 16.32 -1.39
CA GLN A 48 7.58 15.83 -2.77
C GLN A 48 6.24 15.21 -3.15
N ASN A 49 5.25 15.25 -2.28
CA ASN A 49 3.93 14.63 -2.49
C ASN A 49 4.02 13.13 -2.82
N ASN A 50 5.02 12.45 -2.25
CA ASN A 50 5.31 11.05 -2.51
C ASN A 50 4.84 10.18 -1.36
N ILE A 51 4.10 9.11 -1.66
CA ILE A 51 3.59 8.13 -0.70
C ILE A 51 3.95 6.74 -1.21
N GLU A 52 4.57 5.94 -0.33
CA GLU A 52 4.96 4.57 -0.64
C GLU A 52 4.27 3.62 0.33
N GLY A 53 3.90 2.45 -0.16
CA GLY A 53 3.36 1.42 0.70
C GLY A 53 3.97 0.06 0.38
N PHE A 54 4.37 -0.67 1.42
CA PHE A 54 4.80 -2.06 1.29
C PHE A 54 3.89 -2.95 2.11
N GLY A 55 3.37 -4.01 1.46
CA GLY A 55 2.73 -5.10 2.18
C GLY A 55 3.58 -6.35 2.04
N ILE A 56 3.86 -7.01 3.16
CA ILE A 56 4.59 -8.28 3.16
C ILE A 56 3.57 -9.39 3.30
N TRP A 57 3.52 -10.28 2.33
CA TRP A 57 2.51 -11.33 2.18
C TRP A 57 3.15 -12.71 2.24
N GLU A 58 2.35 -13.72 2.59
CA GLU A 58 2.81 -15.11 2.53
C GLU A 58 3.24 -15.48 1.11
N ASN A 59 2.44 -15.11 0.11
CA ASN A 59 2.78 -15.35 -1.29
C ASN A 59 2.13 -14.32 -2.22
N ALA A 60 2.53 -14.35 -3.49
CA ALA A 60 2.05 -13.38 -4.49
C ALA A 60 0.56 -13.49 -4.77
N ALA A 61 -0.02 -14.68 -4.67
CA ALA A 61 -1.45 -14.88 -4.94
C ALA A 61 -2.32 -14.14 -3.92
N ASP A 62 -1.85 -14.01 -2.67
CA ASP A 62 -2.58 -13.29 -1.63
C ASP A 62 -2.66 -11.80 -1.94
N ALA A 63 -1.55 -11.21 -2.38
CA ALA A 63 -1.53 -9.80 -2.78
C ALA A 63 -2.44 -9.56 -3.98
N ALA A 64 -2.38 -10.45 -4.98
CA ALA A 64 -3.23 -10.34 -6.16
C ALA A 64 -4.72 -10.49 -5.80
N SER A 65 -5.04 -11.35 -4.85
CA SER A 65 -6.41 -11.53 -4.37
C SER A 65 -6.98 -10.24 -3.78
N LEU A 66 -6.18 -9.52 -2.97
CA LEU A 66 -6.61 -8.23 -2.41
C LEU A 66 -6.94 -7.24 -3.52
N GLU A 67 -6.08 -7.16 -4.53
CA GLU A 67 -6.24 -6.19 -5.61
C GLU A 67 -7.43 -6.48 -6.51
N GLY A 68 -7.96 -7.68 -6.49
CA GLY A 68 -9.16 -8.05 -7.22
C GLY A 68 -10.45 -7.77 -6.47
N THR A 69 -10.40 -7.23 -5.25
CA THR A 69 -11.60 -7.00 -4.45
C THR A 69 -12.29 -5.69 -4.80
N ALA A 70 -13.60 -5.64 -4.49
CA ALA A 70 -14.38 -4.41 -4.63
C ALA A 70 -13.87 -3.31 -3.68
N ASP A 71 -13.37 -3.70 -2.50
CA ASP A 71 -12.81 -2.76 -1.53
C ASP A 71 -11.58 -2.05 -2.07
N PHE A 72 -10.72 -2.77 -2.78
CA PHE A 72 -9.55 -2.17 -3.41
C PHE A 72 -9.96 -1.20 -4.53
N ALA A 73 -10.93 -1.58 -5.35
CA ALA A 73 -11.45 -0.71 -6.41
C ALA A 73 -12.06 0.57 -5.82
N ALA A 74 -12.80 0.46 -4.72
CA ALA A 74 -13.38 1.62 -4.04
C ALA A 74 -12.28 2.55 -3.48
N PHE A 75 -11.23 1.97 -2.91
CA PHE A 75 -10.08 2.73 -2.43
C PHE A 75 -9.44 3.54 -3.57
N LEU A 76 -9.18 2.91 -4.71
CA LEU A 76 -8.60 3.59 -5.86
C LEU A 76 -9.50 4.71 -6.39
N ASN A 77 -10.81 4.46 -6.45
CA ASN A 77 -11.75 5.48 -6.89
C ASN A 77 -11.76 6.69 -5.97
N ASP A 78 -11.64 6.47 -4.66
CA ASP A 78 -11.67 7.55 -3.68
C ASP A 78 -10.47 8.48 -3.80
N ILE A 79 -9.30 7.97 -4.19
CA ILE A 79 -8.08 8.76 -4.25
C ILE A 79 -7.71 9.21 -5.67
N GLN A 80 -8.33 8.64 -6.69
CA GLN A 80 -7.95 8.87 -8.08
C GLN A 80 -7.88 10.35 -8.44
N GLY A 81 -8.87 11.14 -8.02
CA GLY A 81 -8.92 12.57 -8.30
C GLY A 81 -7.86 13.39 -7.59
N ASP A 82 -7.20 12.82 -6.59
CA ASP A 82 -6.18 13.47 -5.77
C ASP A 82 -4.76 13.04 -6.14
N LEU A 83 -4.61 12.18 -7.15
CA LEU A 83 -3.31 11.72 -7.62
C LEU A 83 -2.84 12.55 -8.80
N ALA A 84 -1.54 12.91 -8.79
CA ALA A 84 -0.92 13.67 -9.88
C ALA A 84 -0.59 12.79 -11.06
N GLU A 85 -0.45 11.48 -10.84
CA GLU A 85 -0.10 10.51 -11.87
C GLU A 85 -0.66 9.12 -11.51
N PRO A 86 -0.73 8.18 -12.46
CA PRO A 86 -1.22 6.84 -12.16
C PRO A 86 -0.38 6.11 -11.12
N ILE A 87 -1.02 5.23 -10.35
CA ILE A 87 -0.35 4.40 -9.36
C ILE A 87 0.69 3.53 -10.05
N GLN A 88 1.87 3.42 -9.43
CA GLN A 88 2.90 2.47 -9.84
C GLN A 88 2.93 1.32 -8.87
N ARG A 89 3.07 0.10 -9.39
CA ARG A 89 3.08 -1.12 -8.61
C ARG A 89 4.31 -1.95 -8.94
N ASN A 90 4.87 -2.57 -7.91
CA ASN A 90 5.99 -3.49 -8.07
C ASN A 90 5.76 -4.73 -7.23
N ASP A 91 6.11 -5.90 -7.78
CA ASP A 91 6.10 -7.17 -7.08
C ASP A 91 7.54 -7.54 -6.76
N LEU A 92 7.84 -7.69 -5.48
CA LEU A 92 9.20 -7.88 -4.99
C LEU A 92 9.24 -9.08 -4.05
N LEU A 93 10.45 -9.49 -3.67
CA LEU A 93 10.63 -10.58 -2.71
C LEU A 93 11.46 -10.09 -1.54
N VAL A 94 11.19 -10.64 -0.35
CA VAL A 94 12.02 -10.39 0.82
C VAL A 94 13.22 -11.32 0.77
N PHE A 95 14.41 -10.77 0.67
CA PHE A 95 15.65 -11.56 0.75
C PHE A 95 16.19 -11.62 2.16
N TYR A 96 15.94 -10.59 2.97
CA TYR A 96 16.41 -10.54 4.34
C TYR A 96 15.52 -9.61 5.15
N ARG A 97 15.16 -10.04 6.34
CA ARG A 97 14.35 -9.26 7.27
C ARG A 97 14.88 -9.47 8.67
N MET A 98 15.11 -8.38 9.39
CA MET A 98 15.58 -8.44 10.77
C MET A 98 14.53 -7.86 11.71
N ASN A 99 14.38 -8.51 12.86
CA ASN A 99 13.58 -7.98 13.97
C ASN A 99 14.50 -7.86 15.17
N PRO A 100 15.22 -6.72 15.33
CA PRO A 100 16.30 -6.60 16.32
C PRO A 100 15.83 -6.61 17.76
N LYS A 101 14.55 -6.45 18.01
CA LYS A 101 13.98 -6.39 19.37
C LYS A 101 12.96 -7.50 19.59
N ALA A 102 13.29 -8.66 19.12
CA ALA A 102 12.43 -9.82 19.32
C ALA A 102 12.22 -10.14 20.79
#